data_2dd0c67a712630bcdbed3edeb0b5326a
#
_entry.id   2dd0c67a712630bcdbed3edeb0b5326a
#
_cell.length_a   1.000
_cell.length_b   1.000
_cell.length_c   1.000
_cell.angle_alpha   90.00
_cell.angle_beta   90.00
_cell.angle_gamma   90.00
#
_symmetry.space_group_name_H-M   'P 1'
#
loop_
_entity.id
_entity.type
_entity.pdbx_description
1 polymer ?
#
loop_
_entity_poly.entity_id
_entity_poly.type
_entity_poly.pdbx_seq_one_letter_code
_entity_poly.pdbx_strand_id
1 'polypeptide(L)'
;MSQSMVSLDRPNEGRRADSAQAGRVGPLLTGNATLHHLGFVVSSISAAAADFAFSMSAHWDGEIIHDPIQRVRVSFFSPADSRNPVLELVEPASESSPVNSFVKKGGGLHHVCYEIDDLESGLREARAVGLVIVSEPVPAVAFGGRRIAWVVSKRRLLMELLERKPQ
;
A
#
# COMPACT_ATOMS: atom_id res chain seq x y z
N MET A 1 4.41 -19.93 78.58
CA MET A 1 4.09 -20.87 77.50
C MET A 1 4.46 -20.15 76.17
N SER A 2 5.62 -20.52 75.73
CA SER A 2 6.34 -19.82 74.63
C SER A 2 5.99 -20.49 73.36
N GLN A 3 5.59 -19.71 72.34
CA GLN A 3 5.44 -20.20 71.00
C GLN A 3 6.58 -19.66 70.11
N SER A 4 7.35 -20.60 69.65
CA SER A 4 8.45 -20.40 68.74
C SER A 4 7.96 -20.04 67.35
N MET A 5 8.35 -18.89 66.84
CA MET A 5 8.14 -18.52 65.42
C MET A 5 9.24 -19.16 64.60
N VAL A 6 8.83 -20.03 63.70
CA VAL A 6 9.70 -20.57 62.67
C VAL A 6 9.70 -19.59 61.50
N SER A 7 10.85 -19.03 61.20
CA SER A 7 11.13 -18.25 59.99
C SER A 7 11.25 -19.20 58.82
N LEU A 8 10.41 -19.02 57.80
CA LEU A 8 10.55 -19.70 56.55
C LEU A 8 11.23 -18.77 55.56
N ASP A 9 12.45 -19.13 55.24
CA ASP A 9 13.27 -18.60 54.17
C ASP A 9 12.54 -18.50 52.85
N ARG A 10 12.79 -17.41 52.13
CA ARG A 10 12.38 -17.24 50.73
C ARG A 10 13.43 -17.87 49.83
N PRO A 11 13.07 -18.76 48.97
CA PRO A 11 13.91 -19.04 47.82
C PRO A 11 13.39 -18.35 46.59
N ASN A 12 14.32 -17.81 45.91
CA ASN A 12 14.38 -17.79 44.46
C ASN A 12 13.68 -16.66 43.73
N GLU A 13 14.37 -15.56 43.63
CA GLU A 13 14.29 -14.70 42.46
C GLU A 13 14.78 -15.49 41.25
N GLY A 14 13.90 -16.32 40.72
CA GLY A 14 14.07 -17.04 39.47
C GLY A 14 13.56 -16.19 38.31
N ARG A 15 14.49 -15.59 37.55
CA ARG A 15 14.41 -15.31 36.13
C ARG A 15 12.99 -14.96 35.64
N ARG A 16 12.65 -13.69 35.62
CA ARG A 16 11.74 -13.19 34.64
C ARG A 16 12.41 -13.42 33.29
N ALA A 17 11.93 -14.43 32.62
CA ALA A 17 12.22 -14.60 31.21
C ALA A 17 11.90 -13.30 30.53
N ASP A 18 12.87 -12.82 29.77
CA ASP A 18 12.77 -11.76 28.80
C ASP A 18 11.66 -12.13 27.80
N SER A 19 10.41 -11.82 28.19
CA SER A 19 9.27 -12.02 27.32
C SER A 19 9.27 -10.89 26.32
N ALA A 20 9.87 -11.21 25.19
CA ALA A 20 9.50 -10.70 23.92
C ALA A 20 9.56 -9.18 23.80
N GLN A 21 10.70 -8.72 23.43
CA GLN A 21 10.80 -7.73 22.41
C GLN A 21 10.22 -8.34 21.12
N ALA A 22 8.91 -8.56 21.12
CA ALA A 22 8.15 -8.70 19.89
C ALA A 22 8.41 -7.40 19.14
N GLY A 23 9.30 -7.46 18.15
CA GLY A 23 9.85 -6.32 17.48
C GLY A 23 8.70 -5.37 17.13
N ARG A 24 8.77 -4.14 17.62
CA ARG A 24 7.93 -3.07 17.10
C ARG A 24 8.29 -2.99 15.63
N VAL A 25 7.41 -3.53 14.79
CA VAL A 25 7.52 -3.33 13.35
C VAL A 25 7.29 -1.84 13.16
N GLY A 26 8.35 -1.11 12.89
CA GLY A 26 8.27 0.30 12.50
C GLY A 26 7.50 0.44 11.19
N PRO A 27 7.14 1.66 10.78
CA PRO A 27 6.56 1.89 9.47
C PRO A 27 7.50 1.33 8.40
N LEU A 28 6.91 0.69 7.38
CA LEU A 28 7.63 0.06 6.28
C LEU A 28 8.56 1.04 5.55
N LEU A 29 8.11 2.27 5.43
CA LEU A 29 8.82 3.34 4.74
C LEU A 29 9.26 4.36 5.81
N THR A 30 10.56 4.39 6.09
CA THR A 30 11.17 5.39 6.97
C THR A 30 11.39 6.66 6.16
N GLY A 31 10.78 7.76 6.57
CA GLY A 31 10.90 9.05 5.88
C GLY A 31 9.53 9.69 5.58
N ASN A 32 9.48 10.55 4.57
CA ASN A 32 8.30 11.34 4.20
C ASN A 32 7.32 10.58 3.28
N ALA A 33 7.12 9.28 3.48
CA ALA A 33 6.14 8.54 2.71
C ALA A 33 4.73 9.04 3.02
N THR A 34 3.99 9.41 1.98
CA THR A 34 2.60 9.89 2.10
C THR A 34 1.67 9.00 1.28
N LEU A 35 0.50 8.67 1.84
CA LEU A 35 -0.52 7.98 1.08
C LEU A 35 -0.98 8.88 -0.07
N HIS A 36 -0.80 8.39 -1.31
CA HIS A 36 -1.17 9.11 -2.51
C HIS A 36 -2.58 8.72 -2.97
N HIS A 37 -2.83 7.45 -3.19
CA HIS A 37 -4.14 6.97 -3.64
C HIS A 37 -4.44 5.54 -3.22
N LEU A 38 -5.71 5.17 -3.38
CA LEU A 38 -6.21 3.80 -3.30
C LEU A 38 -6.63 3.36 -4.72
N GLY A 39 -6.04 2.28 -5.22
CA GLY A 39 -6.32 1.77 -6.55
C GLY A 39 -7.35 0.65 -6.55
N PHE A 40 -8.39 0.79 -7.38
CA PHE A 40 -9.45 -0.19 -7.57
C PHE A 40 -9.44 -0.69 -9.00
N VAL A 41 -9.45 -1.99 -9.18
CA VAL A 41 -9.58 -2.61 -10.50
C VAL A 41 -11.05 -2.82 -10.82
N VAL A 42 -11.45 -2.36 -12.00
CA VAL A 42 -12.81 -2.49 -12.54
C VAL A 42 -12.75 -3.07 -13.96
N SER A 43 -13.86 -3.61 -14.43
CA SER A 43 -13.96 -4.09 -15.81
C SER A 43 -14.10 -2.95 -16.83
N SER A 44 -14.70 -1.81 -16.43
CA SER A 44 -14.86 -0.60 -17.22
C SER A 44 -14.91 0.61 -16.30
N ILE A 45 -14.01 1.56 -16.50
CA ILE A 45 -13.98 2.83 -15.78
C ILE A 45 -15.28 3.61 -16.06
N SER A 46 -15.63 3.77 -17.32
CA SER A 46 -16.83 4.55 -17.71
C SER A 46 -18.12 3.99 -17.11
N ALA A 47 -18.24 2.67 -16.95
CA ALA A 47 -19.40 2.05 -16.33
C ALA A 47 -19.42 2.20 -14.80
N ALA A 48 -18.26 2.21 -14.17
CA ALA A 48 -18.13 2.25 -12.70
C ALA A 48 -18.06 3.69 -12.15
N ALA A 49 -17.68 4.66 -12.95
CA ALA A 49 -17.31 6.00 -12.49
C ALA A 49 -18.39 6.71 -11.68
N ALA A 50 -19.64 6.68 -12.11
CA ALA A 50 -20.72 7.36 -11.40
C ALA A 50 -21.00 6.76 -10.02
N ASP A 51 -20.95 5.43 -9.92
CA ASP A 51 -21.12 4.71 -8.64
C ASP A 51 -19.98 4.99 -7.68
N PHE A 52 -18.73 4.96 -8.16
CA PHE A 52 -17.57 5.29 -7.34
C PHE A 52 -17.57 6.75 -6.89
N ALA A 53 -17.88 7.70 -7.79
CA ALA A 53 -17.96 9.12 -7.44
C ALA A 53 -18.98 9.36 -6.34
N PHE A 54 -20.15 8.75 -6.45
CA PHE A 54 -21.22 8.85 -5.44
C PHE A 54 -20.83 8.18 -4.14
N SER A 55 -20.44 6.90 -4.19
CA SER A 55 -20.20 6.07 -2.99
C SER A 55 -19.01 6.54 -2.17
N MET A 56 -18.01 7.13 -2.82
CA MET A 56 -16.78 7.59 -2.19
C MET A 56 -16.75 9.11 -1.97
N SER A 57 -17.86 9.82 -2.25
CA SER A 57 -17.93 11.28 -2.16
C SER A 57 -16.77 11.96 -2.88
N ALA A 58 -16.54 11.56 -4.12
CA ALA A 58 -15.42 12.02 -4.93
C ALA A 58 -15.90 12.66 -6.23
N HIS A 59 -15.08 13.55 -6.77
CA HIS A 59 -15.30 14.19 -8.06
C HIS A 59 -14.51 13.47 -9.16
N TRP A 60 -15.15 13.23 -10.29
CA TRP A 60 -14.55 12.69 -11.51
C TRP A 60 -14.64 13.71 -12.63
N ASP A 61 -13.53 14.01 -13.30
CA ASP A 61 -13.46 14.96 -14.40
C ASP A 61 -13.68 14.33 -15.78
N GLY A 62 -13.80 13.01 -15.85
CA GLY A 62 -14.01 12.26 -17.08
C GLY A 62 -12.73 11.85 -17.81
N GLU A 63 -11.55 12.22 -17.32
CA GLU A 63 -10.29 11.86 -17.95
C GLU A 63 -9.96 10.37 -17.73
N ILE A 64 -9.63 9.66 -18.81
CA ILE A 64 -9.13 8.28 -18.79
C ILE A 64 -7.77 8.26 -19.50
N ILE A 65 -6.74 7.92 -18.77
CA ILE A 65 -5.35 7.91 -19.23
C ILE A 65 -4.98 6.49 -19.67
N HIS A 66 -4.48 6.34 -20.89
CA HIS A 66 -3.93 5.07 -21.36
C HIS A 66 -2.44 4.97 -21.01
N ASP A 67 -2.08 3.99 -20.20
CA ASP A 67 -0.68 3.65 -19.88
C ASP A 67 -0.27 2.36 -20.62
N PRO A 68 0.44 2.47 -21.75
CA PRO A 68 0.88 1.31 -22.52
C PRO A 68 2.02 0.52 -21.82
N ILE A 69 2.77 1.15 -20.93
CA ILE A 69 3.84 0.52 -20.17
C ILE A 69 3.24 -0.45 -19.16
N GLN A 70 2.25 0.03 -18.41
CA GLN A 70 1.51 -0.79 -17.43
C GLN A 70 0.41 -1.64 -18.10
N ARG A 71 0.06 -1.38 -19.35
CA ARG A 71 -0.99 -2.04 -20.15
C ARG A 71 -2.37 -1.95 -19.49
N VAL A 72 -2.67 -0.76 -18.94
CA VAL A 72 -3.93 -0.42 -18.28
C VAL A 72 -4.45 0.91 -18.78
N ARG A 73 -5.71 1.19 -18.52
CA ARG A 73 -6.27 2.54 -18.49
C ARG A 73 -6.59 2.90 -17.06
N VAL A 74 -6.33 4.13 -16.69
CA VAL A 74 -6.53 4.63 -15.32
C VAL A 74 -7.29 5.93 -15.32
N SER A 75 -7.96 6.22 -14.23
CA SER A 75 -8.68 7.48 -14.02
C SER A 75 -8.67 7.82 -12.54
N PHE A 76 -8.54 9.11 -12.22
CA PHE A 76 -8.44 9.58 -10.86
C PHE A 76 -9.71 10.31 -10.41
N PHE A 77 -10.03 10.11 -9.14
CA PHE A 77 -11.18 10.74 -8.49
C PHE A 77 -10.69 11.54 -7.31
N SER A 78 -10.91 12.85 -7.36
CA SER A 78 -10.53 13.76 -6.28
C SER A 78 -11.56 13.68 -5.16
N PRO A 79 -11.15 13.39 -3.91
CA PRO A 79 -12.10 13.34 -2.80
C PRO A 79 -12.66 14.74 -2.51
N ALA A 80 -13.93 14.80 -2.09
CA ALA A 80 -14.56 16.05 -1.66
C ALA A 80 -13.89 16.64 -0.41
N ASP A 81 -13.33 15.79 0.46
CA ASP A 81 -12.51 16.18 1.62
C ASP A 81 -11.05 15.84 1.34
N SER A 82 -10.19 16.85 1.30
CA SER A 82 -8.75 16.70 1.04
C SER A 82 -7.98 15.86 2.06
N ARG A 83 -8.59 15.50 3.18
CA ARG A 83 -8.03 14.55 4.16
C ARG A 83 -8.14 13.09 3.70
N ASN A 84 -9.02 12.83 2.77
CA ASN A 84 -9.17 11.50 2.18
C ASN A 84 -8.18 11.31 1.02
N PRO A 85 -7.73 10.08 0.77
CA PRO A 85 -6.85 9.79 -0.35
C PRO A 85 -7.60 9.96 -1.69
N VAL A 86 -6.84 10.26 -2.73
CA VAL A 86 -7.32 10.14 -4.12
C VAL A 86 -7.70 8.69 -4.39
N LEU A 87 -8.70 8.47 -5.24
CA LEU A 87 -9.04 7.14 -5.72
C LEU A 87 -8.56 7.00 -7.16
N GLU A 88 -8.05 5.83 -7.50
CA GLU A 88 -7.71 5.46 -8.86
C GLU A 88 -8.59 4.30 -9.29
N LEU A 89 -9.25 4.41 -10.44
CA LEU A 89 -9.85 3.26 -11.11
C LEU A 89 -8.91 2.78 -12.21
N VAL A 90 -8.70 1.47 -12.26
CA VAL A 90 -7.81 0.79 -13.20
C VAL A 90 -8.62 -0.21 -14.00
N GLU A 91 -8.58 -0.13 -15.33
CA GLU A 91 -9.17 -1.15 -16.21
C GLU A 91 -8.13 -1.76 -17.15
N PRO A 92 -8.32 -3.01 -17.60
CA PRO A 92 -7.42 -3.62 -18.58
C PRO A 92 -7.43 -2.83 -19.89
N ALA A 93 -6.24 -2.55 -20.45
CA ALA A 93 -6.13 -1.94 -21.78
C ALA A 93 -6.03 -2.97 -22.91
N SER A 94 -5.77 -4.25 -22.59
CA SER A 94 -5.60 -5.33 -23.55
C SER A 94 -5.78 -6.70 -22.91
N GLU A 95 -5.83 -7.76 -23.73
CA GLU A 95 -5.85 -9.15 -23.26
C GLU A 95 -4.61 -9.53 -22.45
N SER A 96 -3.46 -8.88 -22.68
CA SER A 96 -2.22 -9.10 -21.95
C SER A 96 -2.09 -8.22 -20.69
N SER A 97 -3.13 -7.49 -20.30
CA SER A 97 -3.09 -6.64 -19.10
C SER A 97 -2.88 -7.46 -17.83
N PRO A 98 -2.01 -7.02 -16.91
CA PRO A 98 -1.75 -7.73 -15.67
C PRO A 98 -2.96 -7.79 -14.73
N VAL A 99 -3.93 -6.87 -14.89
CA VAL A 99 -5.13 -6.81 -14.04
C VAL A 99 -6.29 -7.68 -14.54
N ASN A 100 -6.17 -8.32 -15.72
CA ASN A 100 -7.25 -9.17 -16.27
C ASN A 100 -7.68 -10.31 -15.30
N SER A 101 -6.71 -10.94 -14.65
CA SER A 101 -7.02 -12.02 -13.70
C SER A 101 -7.75 -11.51 -12.46
N PHE A 102 -7.53 -10.25 -12.09
CA PHE A 102 -8.19 -9.61 -10.96
C PHE A 102 -9.63 -9.23 -11.32
N VAL A 103 -9.85 -8.68 -12.51
CA VAL A 103 -11.21 -8.42 -13.05
C VAL A 103 -12.04 -9.70 -13.09
N LYS A 104 -11.48 -10.82 -13.57
CA LYS A 104 -12.17 -12.12 -13.62
C LYS A 104 -12.62 -12.63 -12.24
N LYS A 105 -12.00 -12.16 -11.18
CA LYS A 105 -12.34 -12.48 -9.77
C LYS A 105 -13.31 -11.48 -9.14
N GLY A 106 -13.82 -10.52 -9.91
CA GLY A 106 -14.78 -9.51 -9.47
C GLY A 106 -14.21 -8.11 -9.27
N GLY A 107 -12.89 -7.90 -9.45
CA GLY A 107 -12.27 -6.58 -9.24
C GLY A 107 -12.24 -6.13 -7.77
N GLY A 108 -12.29 -4.81 -7.55
CA GLY A 108 -12.30 -4.19 -6.22
C GLY A 108 -10.96 -3.59 -5.82
N LEU A 109 -10.74 -3.37 -4.51
CA LEU A 109 -9.50 -2.79 -3.99
C LEU A 109 -8.30 -3.67 -4.38
N HIS A 110 -7.35 -3.06 -5.09
CA HIS A 110 -6.20 -3.75 -5.67
C HIS A 110 -4.90 -3.37 -4.98
N HIS A 111 -4.66 -2.08 -4.76
CA HIS A 111 -3.41 -1.61 -4.17
C HIS A 111 -3.56 -0.31 -3.38
N VAL A 112 -2.53 -0.01 -2.63
CA VAL A 112 -2.31 1.25 -1.94
C VAL A 112 -1.07 1.89 -2.54
N CYS A 113 -1.13 3.16 -2.92
CA CYS A 113 0.03 3.88 -3.43
C CYS A 113 0.60 4.82 -2.38
N TYR A 114 1.91 4.76 -2.19
CA TYR A 114 2.66 5.70 -1.38
C TYR A 114 3.61 6.52 -2.25
N GLU A 115 3.56 7.84 -2.09
CA GLU A 115 4.55 8.74 -2.68
C GLU A 115 5.76 8.85 -1.75
N ILE A 116 6.97 8.62 -2.29
CA ILE A 116 8.23 8.59 -1.54
C ILE A 116 9.31 9.39 -2.25
N ASP A 117 10.31 9.86 -1.51
CA ASP A 117 11.35 10.75 -2.05
C ASP A 117 12.39 9.99 -2.91
N ASP A 118 12.69 8.74 -2.55
CA ASP A 118 13.75 7.93 -3.19
C ASP A 118 13.27 6.48 -3.35
N LEU A 119 12.95 6.10 -4.60
CA LEU A 119 12.48 4.74 -4.93
C LEU A 119 13.52 3.66 -4.61
N GLU A 120 14.79 3.91 -4.90
CA GLU A 120 15.86 2.96 -4.65
C GLU A 120 16.02 2.69 -3.15
N SER A 121 15.92 3.74 -2.32
CA SER A 121 15.91 3.59 -0.86
C SER A 121 14.69 2.82 -0.38
N GLY A 122 13.50 3.19 -0.85
CA GLY A 122 12.25 2.51 -0.51
C GLY A 122 12.28 1.02 -0.87
N LEU A 123 12.83 0.66 -2.02
CA LEU A 123 12.98 -0.74 -2.43
C LEU A 123 14.00 -1.50 -1.57
N ARG A 124 15.11 -0.86 -1.16
CA ARG A 124 16.05 -1.48 -0.21
C ARG A 124 15.39 -1.74 1.14
N GLU A 125 14.64 -0.77 1.66
CA GLU A 125 13.88 -0.93 2.92
C GLU A 125 12.83 -2.03 2.81
N ALA A 126 12.08 -2.06 1.71
CA ALA A 126 11.10 -3.10 1.43
C ALA A 126 11.72 -4.50 1.46
N ARG A 127 12.87 -4.69 0.80
CA ARG A 127 13.62 -5.96 0.85
C ARG A 127 14.07 -6.32 2.27
N ALA A 128 14.58 -5.34 3.01
CA ALA A 128 15.09 -5.56 4.38
C ALA A 128 14.01 -6.06 5.34
N VAL A 129 12.75 -5.67 5.15
CA VAL A 129 11.61 -6.14 5.97
C VAL A 129 10.88 -7.34 5.36
N GLY A 130 11.40 -7.90 4.26
CA GLY A 130 10.91 -9.14 3.65
C GLY A 130 9.71 -8.98 2.73
N LEU A 131 9.53 -7.80 2.13
CA LEU A 131 8.62 -7.63 0.99
C LEU A 131 9.25 -8.17 -0.28
N VAL A 132 8.40 -8.58 -1.20
CA VAL A 132 8.81 -9.04 -2.53
C VAL A 132 8.65 -7.87 -3.51
N ILE A 133 9.71 -7.58 -4.26
CA ILE A 133 9.64 -6.63 -5.37
C ILE A 133 8.95 -7.33 -6.53
N VAL A 134 7.85 -6.76 -7.00
CA VAL A 134 7.04 -7.27 -8.12
C VAL A 134 7.54 -6.65 -9.44
N SER A 135 7.88 -5.38 -9.41
CA SER A 135 8.54 -4.70 -10.54
C SER A 135 9.55 -3.68 -10.05
N GLU A 136 10.65 -3.56 -10.78
CA GLU A 136 11.63 -2.48 -10.60
C GLU A 136 11.05 -1.15 -11.11
N PRO A 137 11.69 0.01 -10.78
CA PRO A 137 11.21 1.31 -11.18
C PRO A 137 11.03 1.47 -12.70
N VAL A 138 9.83 1.87 -13.12
CA VAL A 138 9.51 2.20 -14.52
C VAL A 138 8.69 3.49 -14.56
N PRO A 139 8.79 4.28 -15.65
CA PRO A 139 7.95 5.46 -15.83
C PRO A 139 6.46 5.08 -15.89
N ALA A 140 5.59 5.93 -15.34
CA ALA A 140 4.14 5.82 -15.45
C ALA A 140 3.57 7.06 -16.15
N VAL A 141 2.77 6.82 -17.18
CA VAL A 141 2.17 7.90 -17.99
C VAL A 141 1.21 8.73 -17.14
N ALA A 142 0.43 8.08 -16.30
CA ALA A 142 -0.54 8.71 -15.43
C ALA A 142 0.07 9.73 -14.44
N PHE A 143 1.37 9.62 -14.18
CA PHE A 143 2.08 10.51 -13.26
C PHE A 143 3.07 11.44 -13.98
N GLY A 144 2.89 11.68 -15.29
CA GLY A 144 3.76 12.56 -16.07
C GLY A 144 5.19 12.02 -16.20
N GLY A 145 5.37 10.71 -16.25
CA GLY A 145 6.65 10.03 -16.40
C GLY A 145 7.41 9.83 -15.08
N ARG A 146 6.86 10.20 -13.93
CA ARG A 146 7.42 9.82 -12.62
C ARG A 146 7.49 8.30 -12.54
N ARG A 147 8.54 7.80 -11.89
CA ARG A 147 8.73 6.36 -11.80
C ARG A 147 7.85 5.75 -10.71
N ILE A 148 7.40 4.54 -10.98
CA ILE A 148 6.72 3.69 -10.01
C ILE A 148 7.44 2.35 -9.88
N ALA A 149 7.28 1.72 -8.71
CA ALA A 149 7.70 0.35 -8.46
C ALA A 149 6.63 -0.38 -7.67
N TRP A 150 6.57 -1.70 -7.81
CA TRP A 150 5.57 -2.51 -7.14
C TRP A 150 6.20 -3.46 -6.13
N VAL A 151 5.64 -3.48 -4.93
CA VAL A 151 6.05 -4.41 -3.87
C VAL A 151 4.83 -5.11 -3.27
N VAL A 152 5.03 -6.34 -2.80
CA VAL A 152 3.94 -7.11 -2.17
C VAL A 152 4.37 -7.69 -0.84
N SER A 153 3.50 -7.59 0.15
CA SER A 153 3.73 -8.17 1.47
C SER A 153 3.45 -9.67 1.50
N LYS A 154 3.96 -10.37 2.52
CA LYS A 154 3.63 -11.79 2.79
C LYS A 154 2.13 -12.03 2.96
N ARG A 155 1.36 -11.02 3.34
CA ARG A 155 -0.10 -11.05 3.47
C ARG A 155 -0.83 -10.60 2.21
N ARG A 156 -0.10 -10.50 1.09
CA ARG A 156 -0.63 -10.14 -0.24
C ARG A 156 -1.17 -8.72 -0.35
N LEU A 157 -0.74 -7.81 0.52
CA LEU A 157 -0.97 -6.39 0.31
C LEU A 157 -0.03 -5.93 -0.81
N LEU A 158 -0.61 -5.52 -1.93
CA LEU A 158 0.11 -4.92 -3.04
C LEU A 158 0.25 -3.43 -2.79
N MET A 159 1.46 -2.92 -2.91
CA MET A 159 1.77 -1.51 -2.75
C MET A 159 2.49 -0.99 -3.97
N GLU A 160 2.06 0.17 -4.43
CA GLU A 160 2.75 0.98 -5.41
C GLU A 160 3.61 2.01 -4.68
N LEU A 161 4.86 2.14 -5.08
CA LEU A 161 5.75 3.20 -4.63
C LEU A 161 5.91 4.18 -5.78
N LEU A 162 5.46 5.40 -5.58
CA LEU A 162 5.51 6.48 -6.58
C LEU A 162 6.61 7.47 -6.19
N GLU A 163 7.51 7.76 -7.13
CA GLU A 163 8.56 8.75 -6.93
C GLU A 163 7.97 10.16 -6.83
N ARG A 164 8.35 10.89 -5.77
CA ARG A 164 7.92 12.27 -5.59
C ARG A 164 8.51 13.17 -6.67
N LYS A 165 7.76 14.21 -7.06
CA LYS A 165 8.31 15.23 -7.96
C LYS A 165 9.50 15.89 -7.28
N PRO A 166 10.65 16.08 -7.97
CA PRO A 166 11.70 16.97 -7.49
C PRO A 166 11.12 18.35 -7.18
N GLN A 167 11.50 18.89 -6.04
CA GLN A 167 11.16 20.28 -5.67
C GLN A 167 11.97 21.26 -6.51
#